data_2a0da634352d31cf31eb7b1cefa858cc
#
_entry.id   2a0da634352d31cf31eb7b1cefa858cc
#
_cell.length_a   1.000
_cell.length_b   1.000
_cell.length_c   1.000
_cell.angle_alpha   90.00
_cell.angle_beta   90.00
_cell.angle_gamma   90.00
#
_symmetry.space_group_name_H-M   'P 1'
#
loop_
_entity.id
_entity.type
_entity.pdbx_description
1 polymer ?
#
loop_
_entity_poly.entity_id
_entity_poly.type
_entity_poly.pdbx_seq_one_letter_code
_entity_poly.pdbx_strand_id
1 'polypeptide(L)'
;MSLPRTGLVLLFLFLVAGVFALETNAQQPAAAPAASGARMLLLPRRIVSGERATLAVLDVNGRLTPGVTVSFSNGDRFTTDATGRALFVAPLNPGVIFGSIAGRTGKVATAVLTPEEAASAAIEISAAPRVASLADRFEILGKGFCGDADANRVTIAGQPAIVLASSPTALVVLPPPDLQPGATAVDISCAKRQAPPFSLTLAGLELQADASPLKPEEHRTLAVRVRGTAAKIELEARNLAPEIAELLGGSPVRASSSGGAENSANFEVVGRKNGSFVISIRLVPSLGRPQP
;
A
#
# COMPACT_ATOMS: atom_id res chain seq x y z
N MET A 1 19.96 57.90 87.12
CA MET A 1 20.48 56.71 87.81
C MET A 1 20.43 55.58 86.82
N SER A 2 21.60 55.11 86.51
CA SER A 2 22.09 53.96 85.75
C SER A 2 21.18 53.14 84.86
N LEU A 3 21.54 53.22 83.54
CA LEU A 3 21.25 52.22 82.50
C LEU A 3 22.06 50.94 82.79
N PRO A 4 21.62 49.81 82.25
CA PRO A 4 22.54 48.89 81.61
C PRO A 4 22.20 48.62 80.10
N ARG A 5 23.30 48.59 79.39
CA ARG A 5 23.43 48.16 77.98
C ARG A 5 23.06 46.67 77.86
N THR A 6 22.23 46.38 76.87
CA THR A 6 22.08 45.01 76.36
C THR A 6 22.37 44.98 74.85
N GLY A 7 23.33 44.10 74.47
CA GLY A 7 23.91 44.04 73.14
C GLY A 7 22.96 43.46 72.08
N LEU A 8 23.00 44.07 70.97
CA LEU A 8 22.34 43.60 69.72
C LEU A 8 23.22 42.57 69.02
N VAL A 9 22.81 41.31 69.09
CA VAL A 9 23.42 40.23 68.27
C VAL A 9 22.76 40.22 66.92
N LEU A 10 23.46 40.67 65.92
CA LEU A 10 23.05 40.57 64.48
C LEU A 10 23.29 39.14 64.03
N LEU A 11 22.22 38.39 63.87
CA LEU A 11 22.24 37.08 63.24
C LEU A 11 22.11 37.26 61.72
N PHE A 12 23.22 37.10 60.96
CA PHE A 12 23.23 37.06 59.52
C PHE A 12 22.69 35.70 59.06
N LEU A 13 21.46 35.67 58.59
CA LEU A 13 20.87 34.53 57.92
C LEU A 13 21.29 34.57 56.45
N PHE A 14 22.26 33.72 56.03
CA PHE A 14 22.58 33.48 54.64
C PHE A 14 21.45 32.66 54.00
N LEU A 15 20.63 33.33 53.18
CA LEU A 15 19.63 32.67 52.33
C LEU A 15 20.37 32.22 51.07
N VAL A 16 20.76 30.94 51.06
CA VAL A 16 21.25 30.28 49.82
C VAL A 16 20.06 29.97 48.93
N ALA A 17 19.81 30.81 47.95
CA ALA A 17 18.87 30.56 46.87
C ALA A 17 19.45 29.50 45.96
N GLY A 18 19.07 28.20 46.19
CA GLY A 18 19.35 27.13 45.28
C GLY A 18 18.48 27.29 44.00
N VAL A 19 19.14 27.69 42.91
CA VAL A 19 18.54 27.66 41.57
C VAL A 19 18.43 26.19 41.19
N PHE A 20 17.27 25.56 41.39
CA PHE A 20 16.95 24.29 40.77
C PHE A 20 16.70 24.56 39.25
N ALA A 21 17.72 24.32 38.43
CA ALA A 21 17.54 24.17 37.02
C ALA A 21 16.69 22.91 36.80
N LEU A 22 15.40 23.09 36.49
CA LEU A 22 14.55 22.04 35.90
C LEU A 22 15.08 21.76 34.50
N GLU A 23 15.98 20.78 34.40
CA GLU A 23 16.25 20.13 33.11
C GLU A 23 14.96 19.46 32.65
N THR A 24 14.19 20.15 31.82
CA THR A 24 13.15 19.52 31.00
C THR A 24 13.84 18.60 30.02
N ASN A 25 14.02 17.35 30.43
CA ASN A 25 14.34 16.26 29.53
C ASN A 25 13.16 16.18 28.54
N ALA A 26 13.29 16.88 27.42
CA ALA A 26 12.43 16.67 26.25
C ALA A 26 12.67 15.23 25.82
N GLN A 27 11.84 14.34 26.34
CA GLN A 27 11.82 12.94 25.97
C GLN A 27 11.50 12.90 24.49
N GLN A 28 12.54 12.76 23.68
CA GLN A 28 12.46 12.54 22.23
C GLN A 28 11.51 11.34 22.08
N PRO A 29 10.39 11.48 21.34
CA PRO A 29 9.46 10.36 21.20
C PRO A 29 10.26 9.17 20.70
N ALA A 30 10.29 8.11 21.49
CA ALA A 30 10.94 6.87 21.16
C ALA A 30 10.44 6.46 19.77
N ALA A 31 11.36 6.35 18.81
CA ALA A 31 11.05 5.85 17.47
C ALA A 31 10.32 4.52 17.68
N ALA A 32 9.06 4.46 17.24
CA ALA A 32 8.26 3.26 17.35
C ALA A 32 9.08 2.10 16.78
N PRO A 33 9.17 0.94 17.47
CA PRO A 33 9.97 -0.17 16.99
C PRO A 33 9.54 -0.50 15.57
N ALA A 34 10.49 -0.49 14.65
CA ALA A 34 10.25 -0.83 13.26
C ALA A 34 9.63 -2.22 13.24
N ALA A 35 8.32 -2.30 12.98
CA ALA A 35 7.61 -3.56 12.93
C ALA A 35 8.32 -4.49 11.95
N SER A 36 8.82 -5.64 12.43
CA SER A 36 9.67 -6.59 11.69
C SER A 36 8.91 -7.38 10.62
N GLY A 37 7.68 -6.98 10.28
CA GLY A 37 6.83 -7.64 9.28
C GLY A 37 7.25 -7.32 7.82
N ALA A 38 6.89 -8.21 6.89
CA ALA A 38 7.03 -7.95 5.47
C ALA A 38 6.24 -6.68 5.08
N ARG A 39 6.82 -5.84 4.23
CA ARG A 39 6.24 -4.57 3.77
C ARG A 39 6.25 -4.52 2.25
N MET A 40 5.25 -3.88 1.69
CA MET A 40 5.10 -3.70 0.25
C MET A 40 5.11 -2.22 -0.10
N LEU A 41 6.04 -1.82 -0.97
CA LEU A 41 6.06 -0.49 -1.53
C LEU A 41 5.09 -0.41 -2.72
N LEU A 42 4.22 0.58 -2.72
CA LEU A 42 3.37 0.95 -3.84
C LEU A 42 3.89 2.24 -4.45
N LEU A 43 4.32 2.15 -5.70
CA LEU A 43 4.63 3.28 -6.55
C LEU A 43 3.70 3.25 -7.76
N PRO A 44 3.18 4.40 -8.23
CA PRO A 44 2.56 4.48 -9.54
C PRO A 44 3.54 4.00 -10.60
N ARG A 45 3.10 3.21 -11.58
CA ARG A 45 4.00 2.72 -12.66
C ARG A 45 4.60 3.84 -13.49
N ARG A 46 3.90 4.98 -13.56
CA ARG A 46 4.30 6.17 -14.30
C ARG A 46 4.13 7.39 -13.42
N ILE A 47 5.14 8.23 -13.37
CA ILE A 47 5.13 9.55 -12.74
C ILE A 47 5.58 10.57 -13.78
N VAL A 48 5.36 11.85 -13.53
CA VAL A 48 5.67 12.91 -14.49
C VAL A 48 6.78 13.78 -13.92
N SER A 49 7.78 14.04 -14.73
CA SER A 49 8.93 14.86 -14.39
C SER A 49 8.51 16.20 -13.77
N GLY A 50 9.04 16.51 -12.57
CA GLY A 50 8.74 17.74 -11.82
C GLY A 50 7.33 17.81 -11.21
N GLU A 51 6.46 16.86 -11.46
CA GLU A 51 5.10 16.83 -10.92
C GLU A 51 5.01 16.08 -9.59
N ARG A 52 3.94 16.34 -8.85
CA ARG A 52 3.66 15.63 -7.60
C ARG A 52 3.20 14.20 -7.86
N ALA A 53 3.64 13.30 -7.00
CA ALA A 53 3.16 11.93 -6.95
C ALA A 53 3.08 11.45 -5.50
N THR A 54 2.21 10.49 -5.23
CA THR A 54 2.04 9.87 -3.90
C THR A 54 2.43 8.40 -3.99
N LEU A 55 3.32 7.98 -3.09
CA LEU A 55 3.62 6.58 -2.83
C LEU A 55 2.95 6.10 -1.54
N ALA A 56 2.83 4.79 -1.36
CA ALA A 56 2.35 4.19 -0.12
C ALA A 56 3.19 2.97 0.27
N VAL A 57 3.20 2.64 1.56
CA VAL A 57 3.77 1.39 2.07
C VAL A 57 2.69 0.63 2.81
N LEU A 58 2.52 -0.65 2.47
CA LEU A 58 1.59 -1.56 3.12
C LEU A 58 2.34 -2.60 3.96
N ASP A 59 1.71 -3.06 5.04
CA ASP A 59 2.13 -4.25 5.78
C ASP A 59 1.65 -5.54 5.08
N VAL A 60 1.90 -6.69 5.70
CA VAL A 60 1.48 -8.02 5.21
C VAL A 60 -0.03 -8.18 5.11
N ASN A 61 -0.80 -7.39 5.86
CA ASN A 61 -2.26 -7.42 5.89
C ASN A 61 -2.88 -6.41 4.91
N GLY A 62 -2.05 -5.74 4.10
CA GLY A 62 -2.51 -4.71 3.16
C GLY A 62 -2.84 -3.37 3.80
N ARG A 63 -2.47 -3.13 5.06
CA ARG A 63 -2.72 -1.88 5.77
C ARG A 63 -1.60 -0.87 5.52
N LEU A 64 -1.97 0.39 5.38
CA LEU A 64 -1.04 1.50 5.23
C LEU A 64 -0.12 1.62 6.47
N THR A 65 1.18 1.79 6.25
CA THR A 65 2.21 1.75 7.30
C THR A 65 2.93 3.10 7.38
N PRO A 66 2.76 3.87 8.47
CA PRO A 66 3.44 5.13 8.68
C PRO A 66 4.91 4.95 9.09
N GLY A 67 5.71 6.02 8.95
CA GLY A 67 7.10 6.10 9.43
C GLY A 67 8.08 5.22 8.68
N VAL A 68 7.77 4.77 7.47
CA VAL A 68 8.64 3.92 6.65
C VAL A 68 9.46 4.76 5.69
N THR A 69 10.77 4.62 5.73
CA THR A 69 11.66 5.31 4.80
C THR A 69 11.77 4.53 3.49
N VAL A 70 11.51 5.22 2.39
CA VAL A 70 11.66 4.76 1.02
C VAL A 70 12.82 5.51 0.39
N SER A 71 13.75 4.79 -0.24
CA SER A 71 14.89 5.35 -0.96
C SER A 71 14.73 5.10 -2.46
N PHE A 72 15.04 6.12 -3.26
CA PHE A 72 15.05 6.01 -4.72
C PHE A 72 16.48 5.87 -5.27
N SER A 73 16.60 5.30 -6.47
CA SER A 73 17.89 5.07 -7.14
C SER A 73 18.64 6.36 -7.49
N ASN A 74 17.96 7.50 -7.53
CA ASN A 74 18.56 8.84 -7.73
C ASN A 74 19.10 9.46 -6.42
N GLY A 75 18.96 8.76 -5.28
CA GLY A 75 19.43 9.21 -3.97
C GLY A 75 18.37 9.86 -3.08
N ASP A 76 17.19 10.20 -3.62
CA ASP A 76 16.10 10.79 -2.84
C ASP A 76 15.57 9.81 -1.80
N ARG A 77 15.11 10.36 -0.67
CA ARG A 77 14.51 9.59 0.42
C ARG A 77 13.25 10.26 0.91
N PHE A 78 12.21 9.46 1.13
CA PHE A 78 10.93 9.92 1.64
C PHE A 78 10.47 9.01 2.77
N THR A 79 9.81 9.58 3.78
CA THR A 79 9.24 8.82 4.90
C THR A 79 7.73 8.93 4.83
N THR A 80 7.03 7.80 4.96
CA THR A 80 5.56 7.78 4.98
C THR A 80 5.04 8.52 6.21
N ASP A 81 4.03 9.34 6.01
CA ASP A 81 3.34 10.13 7.03
C ASP A 81 2.42 9.27 7.93
N ALA A 82 1.61 9.91 8.76
CA ALA A 82 0.66 9.25 9.66
C ALA A 82 -0.39 8.41 8.90
N THR A 83 -0.63 8.68 7.62
CA THR A 83 -1.54 7.90 6.77
C THR A 83 -0.85 6.73 6.06
N GLY A 84 0.47 6.53 6.25
CA GLY A 84 1.25 5.49 5.57
C GLY A 84 1.58 5.81 4.11
N ARG A 85 1.45 7.08 3.69
CA ARG A 85 1.74 7.59 2.35
C ARG A 85 2.84 8.64 2.39
N ALA A 86 3.49 8.91 1.27
CA ALA A 86 4.39 10.04 1.12
C ALA A 86 4.12 10.74 -0.20
N LEU A 87 3.83 12.04 -0.12
CA LEU A 87 3.75 12.94 -1.27
C LEU A 87 5.18 13.40 -1.61
N PHE A 88 5.56 13.30 -2.87
CA PHE A 88 6.88 13.70 -3.33
C PHE A 88 6.80 14.36 -4.71
N VAL A 89 7.87 15.04 -5.10
CA VAL A 89 8.04 15.58 -6.45
C VAL A 89 8.91 14.62 -7.24
N ALA A 90 8.44 14.22 -8.44
CA ALA A 90 9.18 13.32 -9.32
C ALA A 90 10.48 13.98 -9.80
N PRO A 91 11.54 13.18 -10.06
CA PRO A 91 12.79 13.70 -10.62
C PRO A 91 12.57 14.46 -11.93
N LEU A 92 13.41 15.47 -12.20
CA LEU A 92 13.32 16.28 -13.43
C LEU A 92 13.73 15.53 -14.69
N ASN A 93 14.62 14.52 -14.55
CA ASN A 93 15.11 13.74 -15.68
C ASN A 93 14.17 12.57 -15.98
N PRO A 94 13.59 12.49 -17.19
CA PRO A 94 12.82 11.32 -17.63
C PRO A 94 13.66 10.04 -17.63
N GLY A 95 13.00 8.90 -17.47
CA GLY A 95 13.67 7.59 -17.46
C GLY A 95 13.03 6.61 -16.49
N VAL A 96 13.77 5.61 -16.04
CA VAL A 96 13.29 4.63 -15.06
C VAL A 96 14.05 4.81 -13.75
N ILE A 97 13.30 4.94 -12.66
CA ILE A 97 13.85 4.96 -11.31
C ILE A 97 13.30 3.77 -10.52
N PHE A 98 14.04 3.38 -9.49
CA PHE A 98 13.70 2.27 -8.61
C PHE A 98 13.53 2.79 -7.19
N GLY A 99 12.37 2.49 -6.59
CA GLY A 99 12.14 2.70 -5.17
C GLY A 99 12.37 1.43 -4.36
N SER A 100 12.90 1.55 -3.17
CA SER A 100 13.10 0.46 -2.22
C SER A 100 12.80 0.92 -0.79
N ILE A 101 12.29 0.02 0.03
CA ILE A 101 12.15 0.26 1.47
C ILE A 101 13.53 0.10 2.11
N ALA A 102 13.93 1.05 2.96
CA ALA A 102 15.21 0.99 3.66
C ALA A 102 15.38 -0.34 4.42
N GLY A 103 16.55 -0.96 4.25
CA GLY A 103 16.86 -2.27 4.86
C GLY A 103 16.20 -3.48 4.18
N ARG A 104 15.63 -3.32 2.96
CA ARG A 104 14.99 -4.40 2.18
C ARG A 104 15.62 -4.51 0.79
N THR A 105 15.66 -5.74 0.24
CA THR A 105 16.23 -6.02 -1.08
C THR A 105 15.27 -5.80 -2.24
N GLY A 106 13.96 -5.81 -1.98
CA GLY A 106 12.93 -5.61 -3.02
C GLY A 106 12.96 -4.21 -3.60
N LYS A 107 12.87 -4.08 -4.93
CA LYS A 107 12.80 -2.82 -5.66
C LYS A 107 11.55 -2.76 -6.52
N VAL A 108 10.94 -1.59 -6.60
CA VAL A 108 9.79 -1.29 -7.48
C VAL A 108 10.22 -0.26 -8.49
N ALA A 109 10.03 -0.56 -9.78
CA ALA A 109 10.33 0.36 -10.87
C ALA A 109 9.17 1.31 -11.13
N THR A 110 9.48 2.56 -11.48
CA THR A 110 8.52 3.54 -12.00
C THR A 110 9.17 4.31 -13.16
N ALA A 111 8.39 4.58 -14.20
CA ALA A 111 8.83 5.39 -15.33
C ALA A 111 8.53 6.87 -15.06
N VAL A 112 9.53 7.72 -15.24
CA VAL A 112 9.40 9.18 -15.20
C VAL A 112 9.16 9.65 -16.63
N LEU A 113 7.96 10.13 -16.91
CA LEU A 113 7.54 10.64 -18.23
C LEU A 113 7.86 12.13 -18.36
N THR A 114 7.92 12.62 -19.59
CA THR A 114 7.95 14.07 -19.83
C THR A 114 6.58 14.71 -19.54
N PRO A 115 6.51 16.01 -19.23
CA PRO A 115 5.24 16.72 -19.04
C PRO A 115 4.32 16.65 -20.27
N GLU A 116 4.88 16.67 -21.48
CA GLU A 116 4.13 16.59 -22.74
C GLU A 116 3.42 15.24 -22.90
N GLU A 117 4.05 14.13 -22.49
CA GLU A 117 3.45 12.79 -22.54
C GLU A 117 2.25 12.67 -21.58
N ALA A 118 2.23 13.47 -20.53
CA ALA A 118 1.19 13.45 -19.50
C ALA A 118 0.14 14.55 -19.65
N ALA A 119 0.37 15.54 -20.52
CA ALA A 119 -0.52 16.69 -20.66
C ALA A 119 -1.94 16.27 -21.08
N SER A 120 -2.93 16.71 -20.32
CA SER A 120 -4.35 16.62 -20.67
C SER A 120 -5.17 17.68 -19.95
N ALA A 121 -6.10 18.30 -20.65
CA ALA A 121 -7.06 19.25 -20.07
C ALA A 121 -8.19 18.56 -19.30
N ALA A 122 -8.46 17.29 -19.60
CA ALA A 122 -9.48 16.44 -18.99
C ALA A 122 -8.85 15.19 -18.36
N ILE A 123 -9.61 14.47 -17.56
CA ILE A 123 -9.18 13.14 -17.12
C ILE A 123 -9.51 12.14 -18.24
N GLU A 124 -8.47 11.48 -18.74
CA GLU A 124 -8.58 10.43 -19.76
C GLU A 124 -8.09 9.11 -19.18
N ILE A 125 -8.89 8.04 -19.29
CA ILE A 125 -8.52 6.72 -18.85
C ILE A 125 -8.04 5.92 -20.04
N SER A 126 -6.75 5.56 -20.06
CA SER A 126 -6.14 4.81 -21.16
C SER A 126 -6.18 3.29 -20.95
N ALA A 127 -6.07 2.86 -19.67
CA ALA A 127 -6.17 1.45 -19.31
C ALA A 127 -6.68 1.26 -17.87
N ALA A 128 -7.53 0.25 -17.69
CA ALA A 128 -7.99 -0.22 -16.40
C ALA A 128 -8.18 -1.75 -16.47
N PRO A 129 -8.21 -2.47 -15.33
CA PRO A 129 -8.53 -3.89 -15.35
C PRO A 129 -10.00 -4.09 -15.73
N ARG A 130 -10.28 -5.10 -16.57
CA ARG A 130 -11.67 -5.52 -16.83
C ARG A 130 -12.25 -6.26 -15.64
N VAL A 131 -11.41 -7.03 -14.96
CA VAL A 131 -11.73 -7.71 -13.71
C VAL A 131 -10.69 -7.32 -12.67
N ALA A 132 -11.14 -6.86 -11.51
CA ALA A 132 -10.31 -6.54 -10.36
C ALA A 132 -10.74 -7.38 -9.14
N SER A 133 -9.84 -7.62 -8.22
CA SER A 133 -10.17 -8.28 -6.95
C SER A 133 -10.95 -7.32 -6.05
N LEU A 134 -11.97 -7.84 -5.38
CA LEU A 134 -12.73 -7.11 -4.38
C LEU A 134 -11.87 -6.76 -3.14
N ALA A 135 -10.90 -7.61 -2.82
CA ALA A 135 -10.09 -7.51 -1.62
C ALA A 135 -8.65 -7.02 -1.86
N ASP A 136 -8.28 -6.74 -3.12
CA ASP A 136 -6.94 -6.25 -3.46
C ASP A 136 -7.04 -4.97 -4.28
N ARG A 137 -5.95 -4.22 -4.26
CA ARG A 137 -5.81 -3.00 -5.03
C ARG A 137 -5.64 -3.29 -6.52
N PHE A 138 -6.02 -2.32 -7.33
CA PHE A 138 -5.78 -2.34 -8.77
C PHE A 138 -5.30 -0.97 -9.26
N GLU A 139 -4.71 -0.96 -10.46
CA GLU A 139 -4.16 0.24 -11.05
C GLU A 139 -5.03 0.72 -12.22
N ILE A 140 -5.18 2.03 -12.32
CA ILE A 140 -5.85 2.73 -13.42
C ILE A 140 -4.79 3.63 -14.06
N LEU A 141 -4.59 3.49 -15.37
CA LEU A 141 -3.68 4.32 -16.16
C LEU A 141 -4.47 5.34 -16.98
N GLY A 142 -3.90 6.53 -17.09
CA GLY A 142 -4.57 7.61 -17.81
C GLY A 142 -3.74 8.88 -17.88
N LYS A 143 -4.42 10.01 -17.95
CA LYS A 143 -3.86 11.36 -17.90
C LYS A 143 -4.79 12.27 -17.10
N GLY A 144 -4.25 13.37 -16.58
CA GLY A 144 -5.03 14.40 -15.91
C GLY A 144 -5.46 14.09 -14.49
N PHE A 145 -4.97 13.02 -13.87
CA PHE A 145 -5.17 12.76 -12.44
C PHE A 145 -4.43 13.79 -11.58
N CYS A 146 -4.76 13.87 -10.31
CA CYS A 146 -3.98 14.63 -9.33
C CYS A 146 -2.81 13.77 -8.82
N GLY A 147 -1.62 14.38 -8.69
CA GLY A 147 -0.47 13.69 -8.08
C GLY A 147 -0.63 13.45 -6.59
N ASP A 148 -1.42 14.27 -5.91
CA ASP A 148 -1.82 14.05 -4.52
C ASP A 148 -2.98 13.05 -4.47
N ALA A 149 -2.80 11.96 -3.73
CA ALA A 149 -3.80 10.90 -3.62
C ALA A 149 -5.12 11.41 -3.05
N ASP A 150 -5.08 12.28 -2.05
CA ASP A 150 -6.26 12.80 -1.36
C ASP A 150 -7.06 13.83 -2.21
N ALA A 151 -6.42 14.37 -3.26
CA ALA A 151 -7.09 15.24 -4.23
C ALA A 151 -7.89 14.47 -5.28
N ASN A 152 -7.68 13.17 -5.41
CA ASN A 152 -8.47 12.30 -6.29
C ASN A 152 -9.67 11.72 -5.54
N ARG A 153 -10.83 11.78 -6.14
CA ARG A 153 -12.04 11.10 -5.66
C ARG A 153 -12.38 9.97 -6.63
N VAL A 154 -12.34 8.75 -6.12
CA VAL A 154 -12.74 7.55 -6.85
C VAL A 154 -13.93 6.94 -6.15
N THR A 155 -15.00 6.63 -6.88
CA THR A 155 -16.12 5.85 -6.36
C THR A 155 -16.31 4.59 -7.19
N ILE A 156 -16.68 3.50 -6.52
CA ILE A 156 -16.99 2.20 -7.12
C ILE A 156 -18.39 1.82 -6.64
N ALA A 157 -19.32 1.57 -7.54
CA ALA A 157 -20.74 1.41 -7.20
C ALA A 157 -21.30 2.56 -6.35
N GLY A 158 -20.84 3.81 -6.57
CA GLY A 158 -21.21 4.98 -5.80
C GLY A 158 -20.55 5.07 -4.41
N GLN A 159 -19.78 4.08 -3.96
CA GLN A 159 -19.10 4.09 -2.66
C GLN A 159 -17.66 4.59 -2.80
N PRO A 160 -17.15 5.38 -1.83
CA PRO A 160 -15.80 5.92 -1.92
C PRO A 160 -14.73 4.82 -1.80
N ALA A 161 -13.84 4.76 -2.78
CA ALA A 161 -12.66 3.91 -2.78
C ALA A 161 -11.44 4.66 -2.23
N ILE A 162 -10.45 3.93 -1.73
CA ILE A 162 -9.22 4.53 -1.21
C ILE A 162 -8.19 4.63 -2.32
N VAL A 163 -7.69 5.83 -2.59
CA VAL A 163 -6.53 6.03 -3.47
C VAL A 163 -5.27 5.86 -2.63
N LEU A 164 -4.56 4.77 -2.84
CA LEU A 164 -3.35 4.42 -2.08
C LEU A 164 -2.12 5.20 -2.59
N ALA A 165 -1.97 5.25 -3.92
CA ALA A 165 -0.87 5.95 -4.58
C ALA A 165 -1.39 6.64 -5.84
N SER A 166 -0.78 7.76 -6.23
CA SER A 166 -1.22 8.52 -7.39
C SER A 166 -0.08 9.28 -8.07
N SER A 167 -0.29 9.56 -9.35
CA SER A 167 0.47 10.49 -10.17
C SER A 167 -0.47 11.07 -11.23
N PRO A 168 -0.05 12.08 -12.01
CA PRO A 168 -0.86 12.60 -13.10
C PRO A 168 -1.27 11.55 -14.16
N THR A 169 -0.63 10.37 -14.17
CA THR A 169 -0.83 9.33 -15.19
C THR A 169 -1.23 7.96 -14.65
N ALA A 170 -1.30 7.78 -13.32
CA ALA A 170 -1.65 6.49 -12.72
C ALA A 170 -2.31 6.68 -11.34
N LEU A 171 -3.31 5.87 -11.05
CA LEU A 171 -3.92 5.71 -9.72
C LEU A 171 -3.81 4.26 -9.27
N VAL A 172 -3.49 4.04 -8.01
CA VAL A 172 -3.61 2.73 -7.34
C VAL A 172 -4.76 2.82 -6.36
N VAL A 173 -5.80 2.04 -6.60
CA VAL A 173 -7.09 2.13 -5.91
C VAL A 173 -7.37 0.84 -5.16
N LEU A 174 -7.87 0.96 -3.93
CA LEU A 174 -8.41 -0.14 -3.13
C LEU A 174 -9.94 -0.01 -3.08
N PRO A 175 -10.70 -1.03 -3.51
CA PRO A 175 -12.16 -1.03 -3.42
C PRO A 175 -12.65 -0.88 -1.97
N PRO A 176 -13.85 -0.31 -1.75
CA PRO A 176 -14.52 -0.37 -0.45
C PRO A 176 -14.78 -1.82 -0.03
N PRO A 177 -14.70 -2.14 1.29
CA PRO A 177 -14.78 -3.54 1.76
C PRO A 177 -16.16 -4.18 1.62
N ASP A 178 -17.23 -3.39 1.57
CA ASP A 178 -18.62 -3.88 1.64
C ASP A 178 -19.28 -4.08 0.27
N LEU A 179 -18.49 -4.01 -0.81
CA LEU A 179 -19.00 -4.23 -2.16
C LEU A 179 -19.29 -5.72 -2.41
N GLN A 180 -20.29 -5.95 -3.26
CA GLN A 180 -20.59 -7.31 -3.73
C GLN A 180 -19.82 -7.61 -5.02
N PRO A 181 -19.41 -8.87 -5.23
CA PRO A 181 -18.82 -9.29 -6.49
C PRO A 181 -19.80 -9.10 -7.67
N GLY A 182 -19.32 -8.60 -8.80
CA GLY A 182 -20.13 -8.39 -10.00
C GLY A 182 -19.69 -7.16 -10.80
N ALA A 183 -20.43 -6.86 -11.87
CA ALA A 183 -20.20 -5.71 -12.70
C ALA A 183 -20.59 -4.42 -11.95
N THR A 184 -19.77 -3.40 -12.07
CA THR A 184 -19.94 -2.12 -11.36
C THR A 184 -19.39 -0.96 -12.17
N ALA A 185 -19.88 0.25 -11.90
CA ALA A 185 -19.35 1.49 -12.46
C ALA A 185 -18.28 2.09 -11.56
N VAL A 186 -17.30 2.73 -12.19
CA VAL A 186 -16.23 3.49 -11.55
C VAL A 186 -16.31 4.93 -12.03
N ASP A 187 -16.36 5.86 -11.08
CA ASP A 187 -16.28 7.30 -11.34
C ASP A 187 -14.98 7.85 -10.75
N ILE A 188 -14.33 8.75 -11.51
CA ILE A 188 -13.07 9.38 -11.09
C ILE A 188 -13.18 10.89 -11.31
N SER A 189 -12.81 11.63 -10.28
CA SER A 189 -12.68 13.09 -10.37
C SER A 189 -11.44 13.58 -9.63
N CYS A 190 -10.91 14.72 -10.09
CA CYS A 190 -9.79 15.41 -9.48
C CYS A 190 -10.00 16.91 -9.65
N ALA A 191 -10.09 17.65 -8.55
CA ALA A 191 -10.47 19.06 -8.53
C ALA A 191 -11.82 19.27 -9.25
N LYS A 192 -11.83 20.04 -10.35
CA LYS A 192 -13.03 20.30 -11.16
C LYS A 192 -13.13 19.41 -12.40
N ARG A 193 -12.20 18.46 -12.58
CA ARG A 193 -12.17 17.54 -13.73
C ARG A 193 -12.81 16.23 -13.35
N GLN A 194 -13.53 15.63 -14.29
CA GLN A 194 -14.17 14.32 -14.14
C GLN A 194 -13.90 13.47 -15.37
N ALA A 195 -13.60 12.18 -15.15
CA ALA A 195 -13.51 11.21 -16.24
C ALA A 195 -14.92 10.76 -16.65
N PRO A 196 -15.11 10.31 -17.89
CA PRO A 196 -16.26 9.50 -18.25
C PRO A 196 -16.30 8.25 -17.34
N PRO A 197 -17.48 7.87 -16.80
CA PRO A 197 -17.63 6.62 -16.05
C PRO A 197 -17.24 5.42 -16.91
N PHE A 198 -16.70 4.38 -16.29
CA PHE A 198 -16.40 3.14 -16.98
C PHE A 198 -16.81 1.92 -16.15
N SER A 199 -17.01 0.79 -16.84
CA SER A 199 -17.43 -0.46 -16.23
C SER A 199 -16.23 -1.32 -15.88
N LEU A 200 -16.33 -1.99 -14.71
CA LEU A 200 -15.35 -2.92 -14.17
C LEU A 200 -16.12 -4.07 -13.51
N THR A 201 -15.58 -5.28 -13.53
CA THR A 201 -16.11 -6.42 -12.77
C THR A 201 -15.27 -6.65 -11.52
N LEU A 202 -15.91 -6.66 -10.35
CA LEU A 202 -15.27 -7.03 -9.10
C LEU A 202 -15.39 -8.54 -8.88
N ALA A 203 -14.26 -9.23 -8.72
CA ALA A 203 -14.20 -10.64 -8.42
C ALA A 203 -13.89 -10.88 -6.94
N GLY A 204 -14.73 -11.66 -6.27
CA GLY A 204 -14.46 -12.22 -4.96
C GLY A 204 -13.65 -13.51 -5.09
N LEU A 205 -12.61 -13.68 -4.29
CA LEU A 205 -11.83 -14.91 -4.19
C LEU A 205 -12.12 -15.58 -2.85
N GLU A 206 -12.62 -16.82 -2.89
CA GLU A 206 -12.94 -17.60 -1.70
C GLU A 206 -12.06 -18.84 -1.69
N LEU A 207 -11.20 -18.97 -0.70
CA LEU A 207 -10.39 -20.15 -0.52
C LEU A 207 -11.26 -21.28 0.06
N GLN A 208 -11.33 -22.38 -0.66
CA GLN A 208 -11.95 -23.64 -0.22
C GLN A 208 -10.82 -24.61 0.11
N ALA A 209 -10.34 -24.59 1.34
CA ALA A 209 -9.28 -25.46 1.79
C ALA A 209 -9.67 -26.09 3.12
N ASP A 210 -9.21 -27.32 3.34
CA ASP A 210 -9.27 -27.95 4.64
C ASP A 210 -8.40 -27.16 5.63
N ALA A 211 -8.99 -26.77 6.76
CA ALA A 211 -8.31 -26.02 7.82
C ALA A 211 -7.43 -26.92 8.72
N SER A 212 -7.40 -28.24 8.49
CA SER A 212 -6.56 -29.16 9.27
C SER A 212 -5.06 -28.86 9.07
N PRO A 213 -4.21 -29.11 10.06
CA PRO A 213 -2.77 -28.95 9.90
C PRO A 213 -2.22 -29.78 8.74
N LEU A 214 -1.39 -29.17 7.91
CA LEU A 214 -0.68 -29.88 6.83
C LEU A 214 0.53 -30.61 7.42
N LYS A 215 0.59 -31.90 7.24
CA LYS A 215 1.71 -32.74 7.71
C LYS A 215 2.87 -32.70 6.71
N PRO A 216 4.11 -32.97 7.16
CA PRO A 216 5.22 -33.21 6.23
C PRO A 216 4.89 -34.29 5.20
N GLU A 217 5.29 -34.03 3.94
CA GLU A 217 5.03 -34.86 2.74
C GLU A 217 3.53 -35.05 2.40
N GLU A 218 2.63 -34.38 3.10
CA GLU A 218 1.21 -34.37 2.74
C GLU A 218 0.98 -33.38 1.59
N HIS A 219 0.24 -33.86 0.58
CA HIS A 219 -0.23 -33.07 -0.55
C HIS A 219 -1.65 -32.55 -0.26
N ARG A 220 -1.87 -31.28 -0.55
CA ARG A 220 -3.20 -30.66 -0.41
C ARG A 220 -3.51 -29.74 -1.56
N THR A 221 -4.74 -29.84 -2.08
CA THR A 221 -5.26 -28.92 -3.08
C THR A 221 -5.88 -27.71 -2.38
N LEU A 222 -5.46 -26.51 -2.80
CA LEU A 222 -6.07 -25.25 -2.44
C LEU A 222 -7.00 -24.83 -3.57
N ALA A 223 -8.29 -25.11 -3.44
CA ALA A 223 -9.29 -24.68 -4.41
C ALA A 223 -9.71 -23.24 -4.12
N VAL A 224 -9.64 -22.38 -5.13
CA VAL A 224 -10.05 -20.96 -5.05
C VAL A 224 -11.27 -20.76 -5.92
N ARG A 225 -12.40 -20.51 -5.30
CA ARG A 225 -13.64 -20.16 -5.99
C ARG A 225 -13.62 -18.69 -6.36
N VAL A 226 -13.97 -18.38 -7.61
CA VAL A 226 -14.10 -17.03 -8.13
C VAL A 226 -15.57 -16.67 -8.24
N ARG A 227 -15.97 -15.59 -7.59
CA ARG A 227 -17.33 -15.05 -7.62
C ARG A 227 -17.41 -13.73 -8.39
N GLY A 228 -18.57 -13.43 -8.93
CA GLY A 228 -18.84 -12.15 -9.62
C GLY A 228 -18.46 -12.13 -11.10
N THR A 229 -17.78 -13.16 -11.61
CA THR A 229 -17.44 -13.25 -13.04
C THR A 229 -17.48 -14.70 -13.53
N ALA A 230 -18.01 -14.89 -14.73
CA ALA A 230 -17.90 -16.14 -15.48
C ALA A 230 -16.68 -16.17 -16.42
N ALA A 231 -15.95 -15.06 -16.53
CA ALA A 231 -14.75 -15.00 -17.34
C ALA A 231 -13.61 -15.80 -16.71
N LYS A 232 -12.79 -16.42 -17.55
CA LYS A 232 -11.51 -16.98 -17.11
C LYS A 232 -10.60 -15.86 -16.64
N ILE A 233 -10.04 -16.00 -15.45
CA ILE A 233 -9.08 -15.06 -14.88
C ILE A 233 -7.80 -15.80 -14.49
N GLU A 234 -6.69 -15.09 -14.48
CA GLU A 234 -5.41 -15.61 -14.03
C GLU A 234 -5.21 -15.28 -12.55
N LEU A 235 -4.90 -16.30 -11.75
CA LEU A 235 -4.55 -16.16 -10.33
C LEU A 235 -3.07 -16.49 -10.15
N GLU A 236 -2.43 -15.79 -9.23
CA GLU A 236 -1.05 -16.03 -8.82
C GLU A 236 -1.03 -16.39 -7.35
N ALA A 237 -0.46 -17.56 -7.02
CA ALA A 237 -0.19 -17.97 -5.66
C ALA A 237 1.30 -17.79 -5.34
N ARG A 238 1.59 -17.24 -4.18
CA ARG A 238 2.94 -17.04 -3.67
C ARG A 238 3.04 -17.56 -2.24
N ASN A 239 4.01 -18.41 -2.00
CA ASN A 239 4.32 -18.88 -0.67
C ASN A 239 5.34 -17.94 0.00
N LEU A 240 5.04 -17.51 1.23
CA LEU A 240 5.89 -16.61 2.03
C LEU A 240 6.78 -17.36 3.03
N ALA A 241 6.61 -18.70 3.15
CA ALA A 241 7.39 -19.58 4.03
C ALA A 241 7.75 -20.90 3.29
N PRO A 242 8.58 -20.84 2.24
CA PRO A 242 8.88 -21.99 1.37
C PRO A 242 9.61 -23.12 2.10
N GLU A 243 10.24 -22.83 3.23
CA GLU A 243 10.90 -23.84 4.08
C GLU A 243 9.92 -24.69 4.89
N ILE A 244 8.67 -24.25 5.09
CA ILE A 244 7.62 -24.96 5.83
C ILE A 244 6.71 -25.73 4.89
N ALA A 245 6.32 -25.12 3.78
CA ALA A 245 5.48 -25.72 2.75
C ALA A 245 6.01 -25.30 1.36
N GLU A 246 5.73 -26.08 0.33
CA GLU A 246 6.10 -25.81 -1.05
C GLU A 246 4.86 -25.75 -1.93
N LEU A 247 4.77 -24.74 -2.81
CA LEU A 247 3.81 -24.73 -3.90
C LEU A 247 4.36 -25.53 -5.07
N LEU A 248 3.62 -26.51 -5.55
CA LEU A 248 4.00 -27.27 -6.74
C LEU A 248 3.97 -26.35 -7.96
N GLY A 249 5.03 -26.38 -8.75
CA GLY A 249 5.22 -25.48 -9.88
C GLY A 249 6.02 -24.21 -9.54
N GLY A 250 6.44 -24.05 -8.27
CA GLY A 250 7.29 -22.95 -7.81
C GLY A 250 6.52 -21.85 -7.07
N SER A 251 7.23 -20.78 -6.72
CA SER A 251 6.66 -19.62 -6.03
C SER A 251 7.27 -18.34 -6.60
N PRO A 252 6.50 -17.49 -7.33
CA PRO A 252 5.06 -17.61 -7.57
C PRO A 252 4.68 -18.67 -8.62
N VAL A 253 3.49 -19.25 -8.49
CA VAL A 253 2.86 -20.11 -9.48
C VAL A 253 1.55 -19.47 -9.97
N ARG A 254 1.21 -19.66 -11.25
CA ARG A 254 -0.01 -19.12 -11.85
C ARG A 254 -0.93 -20.23 -12.30
N ALA A 255 -2.24 -19.97 -12.16
CA ALA A 255 -3.30 -20.85 -12.63
C ALA A 255 -4.42 -20.03 -13.24
N SER A 256 -4.96 -20.49 -14.36
CA SER A 256 -6.16 -19.92 -14.95
C SER A 256 -7.39 -20.56 -14.31
N SER A 257 -8.40 -19.76 -13.99
CA SER A 257 -9.68 -20.27 -13.50
C SER A 257 -10.47 -20.96 -14.64
N SER A 258 -11.37 -21.86 -14.26
CA SER A 258 -12.17 -22.64 -15.22
C SER A 258 -13.09 -21.79 -16.09
N GLY A 259 -13.57 -20.66 -15.56
CA GLY A 259 -14.65 -19.87 -16.14
C GLY A 259 -16.03 -20.54 -15.95
N GLY A 260 -17.08 -19.86 -16.40
CA GLY A 260 -18.45 -20.36 -16.26
C GLY A 260 -19.07 -20.13 -14.87
N ALA A 261 -20.18 -20.83 -14.60
CA ALA A 261 -20.94 -20.63 -13.36
C ALA A 261 -20.18 -21.08 -12.10
N GLU A 262 -19.38 -22.16 -12.24
CA GLU A 262 -18.54 -22.69 -11.16
C GLU A 262 -17.07 -22.36 -11.40
N ASN A 263 -16.81 -21.05 -11.51
CA ASN A 263 -15.48 -20.55 -11.80
C ASN A 263 -14.52 -20.80 -10.63
N SER A 264 -13.47 -21.58 -10.85
CA SER A 264 -12.50 -21.94 -9.82
C SER A 264 -11.11 -22.18 -10.40
N ALA A 265 -10.08 -22.10 -9.56
CA ALA A 265 -8.71 -22.48 -9.86
C ALA A 265 -8.12 -23.28 -8.71
N ASN A 266 -7.19 -24.17 -9.00
CA ASN A 266 -6.56 -25.04 -8.01
C ASN A 266 -5.06 -24.79 -7.95
N PHE A 267 -4.51 -24.82 -6.75
CA PHE A 267 -3.08 -24.83 -6.46
C PHE A 267 -2.77 -26.04 -5.58
N GLU A 268 -1.63 -26.63 -5.77
CA GLU A 268 -1.18 -27.74 -4.94
C GLU A 268 -0.06 -27.31 -4.01
N VAL A 269 -0.17 -27.68 -2.74
CA VAL A 269 0.82 -27.42 -1.70
C VAL A 269 1.26 -28.72 -1.05
N VAL A 270 2.57 -28.82 -0.75
CA VAL A 270 3.17 -29.97 -0.06
C VAL A 270 3.78 -29.48 1.24
N GLY A 271 3.47 -30.14 2.35
CA GLY A 271 4.14 -29.90 3.62
C GLY A 271 5.62 -30.31 3.58
N ARG A 272 6.51 -29.50 4.11
CA ARG A 272 7.96 -29.82 4.21
C ARG A 272 8.41 -30.00 5.65
N LYS A 273 7.92 -29.14 6.53
CA LYS A 273 8.24 -29.16 7.98
C LYS A 273 7.05 -28.75 8.80
N ASN A 274 7.08 -29.09 10.07
CA ASN A 274 6.12 -28.55 11.03
C ASN A 274 6.36 -27.03 11.19
N GLY A 275 5.30 -26.24 11.14
CA GLY A 275 5.34 -24.80 11.27
C GLY A 275 4.12 -24.11 10.67
N SER A 276 4.06 -22.79 10.82
CA SER A 276 3.03 -21.97 10.19
C SER A 276 3.53 -21.43 8.85
N PHE A 277 2.70 -21.48 7.83
CA PHE A 277 3.00 -20.92 6.53
C PHE A 277 1.84 -20.03 6.04
N VAL A 278 2.14 -19.14 5.12
CA VAL A 278 1.18 -18.24 4.50
C VAL A 278 1.32 -18.33 2.99
N ILE A 279 0.22 -18.64 2.32
CA ILE A 279 0.12 -18.57 0.87
C ILE A 279 -0.77 -17.38 0.53
N SER A 280 -0.22 -16.41 -0.21
CA SER A 280 -0.95 -15.28 -0.76
C SER A 280 -1.45 -15.65 -2.14
N ILE A 281 -2.75 -15.55 -2.36
CA ILE A 281 -3.38 -15.78 -3.68
C ILE A 281 -3.99 -14.46 -4.13
N ARG A 282 -3.66 -14.03 -5.34
CA ARG A 282 -4.15 -12.79 -5.92
C ARG A 282 -4.57 -12.95 -7.36
N LEU A 283 -5.47 -12.09 -7.81
CA LEU A 283 -5.82 -11.95 -9.20
C LEU A 283 -4.67 -11.24 -9.95
N VAL A 284 -4.27 -11.77 -11.10
CA VAL A 284 -3.32 -11.11 -12.00
C VAL A 284 -4.12 -10.16 -12.89
N PRO A 285 -4.00 -8.83 -12.72
CA PRO A 285 -4.81 -7.89 -13.47
C PRO A 285 -4.42 -7.89 -14.95
N SER A 286 -5.40 -8.03 -15.82
CA SER A 286 -5.26 -7.80 -17.24
C SER A 286 -5.78 -6.38 -17.56
N LEU A 287 -4.85 -5.46 -17.79
CA LEU A 287 -5.19 -4.08 -18.17
C LEU A 287 -5.65 -4.04 -19.62
N GLY A 288 -6.74 -3.34 -19.85
CA GLY A 288 -7.28 -3.10 -21.18
C GLY A 288 -7.92 -1.72 -21.29
N ARG A 289 -8.34 -1.33 -22.50
CA ARG A 289 -9.10 -0.09 -22.67
C ARG A 289 -10.43 -0.21 -21.90
N PRO A 290 -10.80 0.77 -21.06
CA PRO A 290 -12.07 0.75 -20.35
C PRO A 290 -13.24 0.69 -21.32
N GLN A 291 -14.30 0.03 -20.91
CA GLN A 291 -15.57 0.03 -21.63
C GLN A 291 -16.51 1.03 -20.93
N PRO A 292 -17.23 1.84 -21.70
CA PRO A 292 -18.21 2.76 -21.16
C PRO A 292 -19.36 2.06 -20.44
#